data_89ab4a30e828f82be37fb1d087404f2a
#
_entry.id   89ab4a30e828f82be37fb1d087404f2a
#
_cell.length_a   1.000
_cell.length_b   1.000
_cell.length_c   1.000
_cell.angle_alpha   90.00
_cell.angle_beta   90.00
_cell.angle_gamma   90.00
#
_symmetry.space_group_name_H-M   'P 1'
#
loop_
_entity.id
_entity.type
_entity.pdbx_description
1 polymer ?
#
loop_
_entity_poly.entity_id
_entity_poly.type
_entity_poly.pdbx_seq_one_letter_code
_entity_poly.pdbx_strand_id
1 'polypeptide(L)'
;MADKIMQKEIISEPFSSMVTNEEISDTLQDFVSLQQVYEAGIKEIRTKLEILDDEFKVKHDHNPIHHMEYRLKSVKSILGKLEKRGLEVSLESITLNLTDIAGVRVVCNYVSDVYKIADLLIKQSDVKLLKKKDYTTHPEVSGYRS
;
A
#
# COMPACT_ATOMS: atom_id res chain seq x y z
N MET A 1 -11.30 -25.23 8.80
CA MET A 1 -11.89 -24.44 9.89
C MET A 1 -11.46 -22.98 9.88
N ALA A 2 -10.20 -22.67 9.68
CA ALA A 2 -9.73 -21.27 9.53
C ALA A 2 -10.33 -20.56 8.30
N ASP A 3 -10.49 -21.26 7.19
CA ASP A 3 -11.08 -20.69 5.96
C ASP A 3 -12.57 -20.35 6.11
N LYS A 4 -13.31 -21.10 6.89
CA LYS A 4 -14.73 -20.82 7.17
C LYS A 4 -14.93 -19.59 8.09
N ILE A 5 -14.00 -19.34 8.98
CA ILE A 5 -14.05 -18.19 9.90
C ILE A 5 -13.67 -16.91 9.15
N MET A 6 -12.64 -16.96 8.29
CA MET A 6 -12.28 -15.84 7.42
C MET A 6 -13.41 -15.46 6.43
N GLN A 7 -14.08 -16.45 5.85
CA GLN A 7 -15.23 -16.20 4.95
C GLN A 7 -16.39 -15.48 5.65
N LYS A 8 -16.63 -15.78 6.91
CA LYS A 8 -17.72 -15.18 7.69
C LYS A 8 -17.45 -13.73 8.12
N GLU A 9 -16.17 -13.36 8.30
CA GLU A 9 -15.77 -11.99 8.66
C GLU A 9 -15.66 -11.05 7.47
N ILE A 10 -15.49 -11.57 6.25
CA ILE A 10 -15.24 -10.81 5.02
C ILE A 10 -16.56 -10.32 4.38
N ILE A 11 -17.65 -11.10 4.53
CA ILE A 11 -18.91 -10.81 3.84
C ILE A 11 -19.91 -10.22 4.83
N SER A 12 -20.18 -8.92 4.69
CA SER A 12 -21.28 -8.27 5.41
C SER A 12 -22.63 -8.71 4.81
N GLU A 13 -23.68 -8.78 5.65
CA GLU A 13 -25.00 -9.25 5.28
C GLU A 13 -25.60 -8.60 3.99
N PRO A 14 -25.44 -7.30 3.71
CA PRO A 14 -25.94 -6.68 2.47
C PRO A 14 -25.27 -7.23 1.21
N PHE A 15 -24.02 -7.69 1.29
CA PHE A 15 -23.28 -8.24 0.16
C PHE A 15 -23.69 -9.69 -0.13
N SER A 16 -23.97 -10.47 0.92
CA SER A 16 -24.37 -11.88 0.81
C SER A 16 -25.73 -12.09 0.15
N SER A 17 -26.62 -11.10 0.19
CA SER A 17 -27.97 -11.22 -0.37
C SER A 17 -28.08 -10.90 -1.86
N MET A 18 -27.04 -10.32 -2.47
CA MET A 18 -27.05 -9.85 -3.86
C MET A 18 -26.29 -10.74 -4.86
N VAL A 19 -25.54 -11.75 -4.39
CA VAL A 19 -24.58 -12.50 -5.22
C VAL A 19 -24.71 -13.99 -4.98
N THR A 20 -24.57 -14.80 -6.02
CA THR A 20 -24.57 -16.28 -5.90
C THR A 20 -23.30 -16.78 -5.19
N ASN A 21 -23.34 -17.98 -4.58
CA ASN A 21 -22.18 -18.57 -3.91
C ASN A 21 -20.96 -18.76 -4.83
N GLU A 22 -21.17 -18.95 -6.11
CA GLU A 22 -20.14 -19.12 -7.12
C GLU A 22 -19.46 -17.77 -7.45
N GLU A 23 -20.25 -16.73 -7.64
CA GLU A 23 -19.77 -15.34 -7.86
C GLU A 23 -19.02 -14.81 -6.63
N ILE A 24 -19.44 -15.15 -5.41
CA ILE A 24 -18.74 -14.81 -4.17
C ILE A 24 -17.37 -15.49 -4.13
N SER A 25 -17.29 -16.77 -4.51
CA SER A 25 -16.04 -17.52 -4.51
C SER A 25 -15.03 -16.93 -5.51
N ASP A 26 -15.46 -16.61 -6.71
CA ASP A 26 -14.61 -16.01 -7.75
C ASP A 26 -14.14 -14.63 -7.33
N THR A 27 -15.01 -13.81 -6.77
CA THR A 27 -14.67 -12.47 -6.27
C THR A 27 -13.64 -12.54 -5.13
N LEU A 28 -13.80 -13.47 -4.18
CA LEU A 28 -12.83 -13.67 -3.10
C LEU A 28 -11.46 -14.12 -3.63
N GLN A 29 -11.44 -15.00 -4.62
CA GLN A 29 -10.20 -15.45 -5.24
C GLN A 29 -9.49 -14.32 -5.98
N ASP A 30 -10.24 -13.45 -6.65
CA ASP A 30 -9.73 -12.25 -7.28
C ASP A 30 -9.10 -11.29 -6.26
N PHE A 31 -9.73 -11.08 -5.11
CA PHE A 31 -9.17 -10.26 -4.03
C PHE A 31 -7.89 -10.85 -3.44
N VAL A 32 -7.83 -12.16 -3.25
CA VAL A 32 -6.61 -12.84 -2.76
C VAL A 32 -5.47 -12.67 -3.75
N SER A 33 -5.74 -12.85 -5.04
CA SER A 33 -4.76 -12.63 -6.11
C SER A 33 -4.27 -11.18 -6.14
N LEU A 34 -5.17 -10.22 -5.98
CA LEU A 34 -4.84 -8.80 -5.91
C LEU A 34 -3.93 -8.50 -4.71
N GLN A 35 -4.25 -9.03 -3.53
CA GLN A 35 -3.41 -8.86 -2.34
C GLN A 35 -1.99 -9.42 -2.55
N GLN A 36 -1.85 -10.57 -3.22
CA GLN A 36 -0.54 -11.14 -3.54
C GLN A 36 0.29 -10.21 -4.44
N VAL A 37 -0.34 -9.58 -5.43
CA VAL A 37 0.34 -8.60 -6.30
C VAL A 37 0.83 -7.41 -5.51
N TYR A 38 0.02 -6.83 -4.63
CA TYR A 38 0.41 -5.71 -3.79
C TYR A 38 1.48 -6.09 -2.75
N GLU A 39 1.39 -7.28 -2.17
CA GLU A 39 2.41 -7.80 -1.27
C GLU A 39 3.76 -7.98 -1.98
N ALA A 40 3.76 -8.49 -3.19
CA ALA A 40 4.95 -8.58 -4.03
C ALA A 40 5.55 -7.20 -4.31
N GLY A 41 4.72 -6.20 -4.62
CA GLY A 41 5.14 -4.81 -4.79
C GLY A 41 5.78 -4.21 -3.53
N ILE A 42 5.21 -4.48 -2.35
CA ILE A 42 5.81 -4.08 -1.06
C ILE A 42 7.20 -4.70 -0.89
N LYS A 43 7.35 -5.98 -1.16
CA LYS A 43 8.63 -6.69 -1.05
C LYS A 43 9.68 -6.12 -2.01
N GLU A 44 9.28 -5.79 -3.21
CA GLU A 44 10.15 -5.18 -4.21
C GLU A 44 10.63 -3.79 -3.77
N ILE A 45 9.73 -2.91 -3.36
CA ILE A 45 10.07 -1.57 -2.85
C ILE A 45 10.95 -1.67 -1.61
N ARG A 46 10.65 -2.58 -0.70
CA ARG A 46 11.48 -2.86 0.48
C ARG A 46 12.91 -3.20 0.09
N THR A 47 13.09 -4.16 -0.82
CA THR A 47 14.42 -4.58 -1.28
C THR A 47 15.19 -3.42 -1.90
N LYS A 48 14.52 -2.61 -2.74
CA LYS A 48 15.14 -1.41 -3.33
C LYS A 48 15.60 -0.42 -2.25
N LEU A 49 14.78 -0.16 -1.24
CA LEU A 49 15.11 0.74 -0.15
C LEU A 49 16.27 0.21 0.72
N GLU A 50 16.31 -1.08 1.00
CA GLU A 50 17.42 -1.73 1.71
C GLU A 50 18.74 -1.58 0.94
N ILE A 51 18.71 -1.81 -0.37
CA ILE A 51 19.90 -1.62 -1.24
C ILE A 51 20.34 -0.15 -1.24
N LEU A 52 19.41 0.79 -1.36
CA LEU A 52 19.72 2.23 -1.33
C LEU A 52 20.31 2.66 0.02
N ASP A 53 19.81 2.12 1.13
CA ASP A 53 20.33 2.38 2.47
C ASP A 53 21.79 1.90 2.61
N ASP A 54 22.07 0.70 2.12
CA ASP A 54 23.41 0.12 2.13
C ASP A 54 24.39 0.92 1.26
N GLU A 55 23.97 1.29 0.03
CA GLU A 55 24.81 2.11 -0.86
C GLU A 55 25.07 3.50 -0.29
N PHE A 56 24.08 4.09 0.33
CA PHE A 56 24.19 5.41 0.94
C PHE A 56 25.16 5.39 2.11
N LYS A 57 25.10 4.35 2.95
CA LYS A 57 26.02 4.15 4.07
C LYS A 57 27.49 4.11 3.61
N VAL A 58 27.75 3.38 2.51
CA VAL A 58 29.10 3.29 1.95
C VAL A 58 29.62 4.65 1.47
N LYS A 59 28.76 5.47 0.88
CA LYS A 59 29.12 6.78 0.31
C LYS A 59 29.20 7.91 1.34
N HIS A 60 28.41 7.84 2.41
CA HIS A 60 28.19 8.96 3.34
C HIS A 60 28.49 8.63 4.81
N ASP A 61 28.95 7.40 5.09
CA ASP A 61 29.32 6.92 6.43
C ASP A 61 28.19 6.99 7.48
N HIS A 62 26.93 6.99 7.03
CA HIS A 62 25.77 6.82 7.90
C HIS A 62 24.61 6.15 7.17
N ASN A 63 23.72 5.51 7.93
CA ASN A 63 22.49 4.95 7.40
C ASN A 63 21.43 6.04 7.34
N PRO A 64 20.84 6.34 6.18
CA PRO A 64 19.76 7.33 6.06
C PRO A 64 18.47 6.82 6.67
N ILE A 65 18.18 5.52 6.58
CA ILE A 65 16.93 4.92 7.03
C ILE A 65 17.05 4.45 8.48
N HIS A 66 16.20 4.98 9.35
CA HIS A 66 16.08 4.53 10.73
C HIS A 66 15.28 3.24 10.82
N HIS A 67 14.08 3.22 10.24
CA HIS A 67 13.24 2.03 10.13
C HIS A 67 12.21 2.17 9.00
N MET A 68 11.62 1.03 8.62
CA MET A 68 10.57 0.94 7.62
C MET A 68 9.38 0.18 8.19
N GLU A 69 8.19 0.66 7.87
CA GLU A 69 6.91 0.03 8.20
C GLU A 69 6.15 -0.29 6.92
N TYR A 70 5.44 -1.41 6.91
CA TYR A 70 4.71 -1.88 5.75
C TYR A 70 3.25 -2.07 6.11
N ARG A 71 2.38 -1.66 5.20
CA ARG A 71 0.95 -1.80 5.37
C ARG A 71 0.32 -2.37 4.11
N LEU A 72 -0.48 -3.42 4.29
CA LEU A 72 -1.37 -3.95 3.28
C LEU A 72 -2.81 -3.87 3.82
N LYS A 73 -3.69 -3.19 3.07
CA LYS A 73 -5.09 -3.05 3.45
C LYS A 73 -5.80 -4.40 3.37
N SER A 74 -6.56 -4.76 4.41
CA SER A 74 -7.36 -5.99 4.42
C SER A 74 -8.50 -5.94 3.41
N VAL A 75 -8.96 -7.12 2.96
CA VAL A 75 -10.13 -7.24 2.07
C VAL A 75 -11.33 -6.54 2.68
N LYS A 76 -11.59 -6.72 3.96
CA LYS A 76 -12.68 -6.04 4.69
C LYS A 76 -12.60 -4.51 4.58
N SER A 77 -11.40 -3.95 4.73
CA SER A 77 -11.18 -2.50 4.61
C SER A 77 -11.38 -2.01 3.17
N ILE A 78 -10.99 -2.81 2.18
CA ILE A 78 -11.19 -2.50 0.76
C ILE A 78 -12.69 -2.47 0.44
N LEU A 79 -13.42 -3.52 0.82
CA LEU A 79 -14.86 -3.62 0.62
C LEU A 79 -15.62 -2.48 1.30
N GLY A 80 -15.30 -2.19 2.56
CA GLY A 80 -15.90 -1.09 3.30
C GLY A 80 -15.67 0.27 2.65
N LYS A 81 -14.51 0.48 2.03
CA LYS A 81 -14.21 1.72 1.33
C LYS A 81 -14.95 1.84 0.00
N LEU A 82 -15.10 0.76 -0.74
CA LEU A 82 -15.92 0.72 -1.95
C LEU A 82 -17.39 1.01 -1.64
N GLU A 83 -17.94 0.35 -0.63
CA GLU A 83 -19.31 0.57 -0.17
C GLU A 83 -19.54 2.03 0.25
N LYS A 84 -18.66 2.58 1.08
CA LYS A 84 -18.74 3.97 1.55
C LYS A 84 -18.70 4.99 0.41
N ARG A 85 -18.01 4.67 -0.69
CA ARG A 85 -17.93 5.52 -1.89
C ARG A 85 -19.01 5.23 -2.92
N GLY A 86 -19.89 4.23 -2.69
CA GLY A 86 -20.91 3.81 -3.63
C GLY A 86 -20.34 3.20 -4.92
N LEU A 87 -19.16 2.56 -4.84
CA LEU A 87 -18.49 1.94 -5.97
C LEU A 87 -18.82 0.46 -6.06
N GLU A 88 -18.83 -0.05 -7.29
CA GLU A 88 -19.01 -1.46 -7.57
C GLU A 88 -17.86 -2.29 -6.99
N VAL A 89 -18.19 -3.50 -6.50
CA VAL A 89 -17.20 -4.45 -5.98
C VAL A 89 -16.58 -5.22 -7.15
N SER A 90 -15.52 -4.66 -7.71
CA SER A 90 -14.77 -5.26 -8.82
C SER A 90 -13.29 -4.90 -8.71
N LEU A 91 -12.43 -5.71 -9.34
CA LEU A 91 -10.99 -5.41 -9.45
C LEU A 91 -10.74 -4.08 -10.17
N GLU A 92 -11.56 -3.79 -11.18
CA GLU A 92 -11.46 -2.55 -11.94
C GLU A 92 -11.74 -1.34 -11.05
N SER A 93 -12.83 -1.37 -10.26
CA SER A 93 -13.16 -0.32 -9.28
C SER A 93 -12.03 -0.10 -8.27
N ILE A 94 -11.43 -1.17 -7.77
CA ILE A 94 -10.32 -1.09 -6.83
C ILE A 94 -9.11 -0.43 -7.47
N THR A 95 -8.70 -0.90 -8.63
CA THR A 95 -7.49 -0.43 -9.33
C THR A 95 -7.61 1.04 -9.73
N LEU A 96 -8.79 1.46 -10.18
CA LEU A 96 -9.04 2.84 -10.61
C LEU A 96 -9.22 3.83 -9.44
N ASN A 97 -9.83 3.39 -8.34
CA ASN A 97 -10.30 4.30 -7.30
C ASN A 97 -9.54 4.21 -5.97
N LEU A 98 -8.85 3.11 -5.69
CA LEU A 98 -8.12 2.91 -4.44
C LEU A 98 -6.61 2.94 -4.66
N THR A 99 -5.96 3.98 -4.18
CA THR A 99 -4.50 4.19 -4.30
C THR A 99 -3.75 3.87 -3.02
N ASP A 100 -4.44 3.47 -1.96
CA ASP A 100 -3.91 3.26 -0.61
C ASP A 100 -4.02 1.80 -0.12
N ILE A 101 -4.01 0.83 -1.05
CA ILE A 101 -4.08 -0.60 -0.72
C ILE A 101 -2.79 -1.09 -0.08
N ALA A 102 -1.65 -0.70 -0.62
CA ALA A 102 -0.34 -0.98 -0.07
C ALA A 102 0.39 0.32 0.26
N GLY A 103 1.10 0.33 1.38
CA GLY A 103 1.90 1.46 1.80
C GLY A 103 3.23 1.03 2.40
N VAL A 104 4.25 1.81 2.14
CA VAL A 104 5.56 1.72 2.78
C VAL A 104 5.85 3.06 3.43
N ARG A 105 6.11 3.03 4.74
CA ARG A 105 6.54 4.19 5.50
C ARG A 105 8.03 4.07 5.79
N VAL A 106 8.78 5.07 5.41
CA VAL A 106 10.22 5.14 5.64
C VAL A 106 10.50 6.28 6.60
N VAL A 107 11.13 5.97 7.73
CA VAL A 107 11.57 6.97 8.71
C VAL A 107 13.07 7.13 8.56
N CYS A 108 13.51 8.33 8.22
CA CYS A 108 14.91 8.67 8.04
C CYS A 108 15.48 9.37 9.28
N ASN A 109 16.80 9.28 9.44
CA ASN A 109 17.51 9.92 10.56
C ASN A 109 17.56 11.44 10.44
N TYR A 110 17.62 11.97 9.21
CA TYR A 110 17.65 13.40 8.93
C TYR A 110 16.63 13.76 7.84
N VAL A 111 16.11 14.99 7.90
CA VAL A 111 15.17 15.50 6.88
C VAL A 111 15.80 15.50 5.49
N SER A 112 17.09 15.84 5.38
CA SER A 112 17.82 15.78 4.11
C SER A 112 17.87 14.37 3.50
N ASP A 113 17.89 13.33 4.32
CA ASP A 113 17.92 11.94 3.88
C ASP A 113 16.58 11.52 3.29
N VAL A 114 15.45 12.06 3.81
CA VAL A 114 14.12 11.82 3.25
C VAL A 114 14.09 12.19 1.77
N TYR A 115 14.58 13.37 1.43
CA TYR A 115 14.61 13.84 0.03
C TYR A 115 15.55 13.02 -0.83
N LYS A 116 16.74 12.69 -0.32
CA LYS A 116 17.74 11.91 -1.05
C LYS A 116 17.25 10.49 -1.35
N ILE A 117 16.68 9.80 -0.36
CA ILE A 117 16.13 8.45 -0.54
C ILE A 117 14.94 8.46 -1.50
N ALA A 118 14.03 9.43 -1.37
CA ALA A 118 12.91 9.58 -2.28
C ALA A 118 13.38 9.81 -3.73
N ASP A 119 14.34 10.69 -3.94
CA ASP A 119 14.88 10.98 -5.27
C ASP A 119 15.60 9.77 -5.87
N LEU A 120 16.36 9.01 -5.08
CA LEU A 120 17.02 7.79 -5.54
C LEU A 120 16.02 6.70 -5.91
N LEU A 121 14.94 6.54 -5.13
CA LEU A 121 13.88 5.59 -5.45
C LEU A 121 13.15 5.96 -6.75
N ILE A 122 12.80 7.22 -6.92
CA ILE A 122 12.08 7.71 -8.11
C ILE A 122 12.92 7.59 -9.40
N LYS A 123 14.25 7.65 -9.28
CA LYS A 123 15.17 7.48 -10.42
C LYS A 123 15.30 6.04 -10.90
N GLN A 124 14.79 5.05 -10.17
CA GLN A 124 14.78 3.65 -10.62
C GLN A 124 13.93 3.52 -11.89
N SER A 125 14.43 2.80 -12.89
CA SER A 125 13.78 2.69 -14.21
C SER A 125 12.41 2.01 -14.19
N ASP A 126 12.16 1.20 -13.18
CA ASP A 126 10.93 0.43 -12.95
C ASP A 126 10.01 1.06 -11.90
N VAL A 127 10.34 2.25 -11.42
CA VAL A 127 9.52 3.04 -10.49
C VAL A 127 8.93 4.23 -11.22
N LYS A 128 7.60 4.31 -11.28
CA LYS A 128 6.87 5.41 -11.87
C LYS A 128 6.25 6.29 -10.80
N LEU A 129 6.70 7.52 -10.71
CA LEU A 129 6.09 8.53 -9.83
C LEU A 129 4.75 8.99 -10.42
N LEU A 130 3.66 8.74 -9.69
CA LEU A 130 2.33 9.22 -10.07
C LEU A 130 1.98 10.56 -9.41
N LYS A 131 2.36 10.73 -8.14
CA LYS A 131 2.06 11.94 -7.37
C LYS A 131 3.09 12.13 -6.27
N LYS A 132 3.48 13.38 -6.03
CA LYS A 132 4.32 13.78 -4.89
C LYS A 132 3.60 14.84 -4.06
N LYS A 133 3.65 14.70 -2.74
CA LYS A 133 3.22 15.72 -1.78
C LYS A 133 4.34 15.94 -0.79
N ASP A 134 4.67 17.18 -0.51
CA ASP A 134 5.70 17.55 0.44
C ASP A 134 5.08 18.34 1.59
N TYR A 135 4.81 17.62 2.69
CA TYR A 135 4.27 18.23 3.91
C TYR A 135 5.35 18.76 4.86
N THR A 136 6.62 18.52 4.56
CA THR A 136 7.74 19.05 5.34
C THR A 136 7.91 20.55 5.06
N THR A 137 7.89 20.94 3.78
CA THR A 137 7.95 22.35 3.34
C THR A 137 6.59 23.02 3.35
N HIS A 138 5.51 22.27 3.10
CA HIS A 138 4.13 22.74 3.07
C HIS A 138 3.26 21.88 4.00
N PRO A 139 3.32 22.09 5.33
CA PRO A 139 2.57 21.31 6.31
C PRO A 139 1.07 21.37 6.03
N GLU A 140 0.35 20.27 6.33
CA GLU A 140 -1.11 20.29 6.32
C GLU A 140 -1.66 21.24 7.40
N VAL A 141 -2.92 21.67 7.22
CA VAL A 141 -3.65 22.50 8.20
C VAL A 141 -3.66 21.88 9.59
N SER A 142 -3.61 20.55 9.69
CA SER A 142 -3.47 19.79 10.94
C SER A 142 -2.09 19.90 11.60
N GLY A 143 -1.10 20.54 10.94
CA GLY A 143 0.30 20.62 11.40
C GLY A 143 1.12 19.36 11.08
N TYR A 144 0.57 18.39 10.34
CA TYR A 144 1.29 17.18 9.92
C TYR A 144 2.43 17.52 8.96
N ARG A 145 3.62 16.99 9.25
CA ARG A 145 4.85 17.15 8.46
C ARG A 145 5.44 15.78 8.13
N SER A 146 5.48 15.43 6.85
CA SER A 146 6.07 14.16 6.40
C SER A 146 6.51 14.25 4.94
#